data_5039b836c61b62cc1f18fefdf60e5b92
#
_entry.id   5039b836c61b62cc1f18fefdf60e5b92
#
_cell.length_a   1.000
_cell.length_b   1.000
_cell.length_c   1.000
_cell.angle_alpha   90.00
_cell.angle_beta   90.00
_cell.angle_gamma   90.00
#
_symmetry.space_group_name_H-M   'P 1'
#
loop_
_entity.id
_entity.type
_entity.pdbx_description
1 polymer ?
#
loop_
_entity_poly.entity_id
_entity_poly.type
_entity_poly.pdbx_seq_one_letter_code
_entity_poly.pdbx_strand_id
1 'polypeptide(L)'
;MSIQDRQAILQRLLLLVQELYAETEGLMESEGDLQLWYNRGYANGMLKVLRTQGLGDRLSGLVTADPEHYQVGQDFLPWGKAYWHGFEMGEKECRQVLSR
;
A
#
# COMPACT_ATOMS: atom_id res chain seq x y z
N MET A 1 10.16 15.16 -16.94
CA MET A 1 10.09 13.68 -17.00
C MET A 1 9.32 13.27 -18.24
N SER A 2 9.83 12.32 -19.00
CA SER A 2 9.16 11.83 -20.20
C SER A 2 8.03 10.87 -19.80
N ILE A 3 7.14 10.60 -20.76
CA ILE A 3 6.04 9.65 -20.55
C ILE A 3 6.59 8.26 -20.25
N GLN A 4 7.68 7.86 -20.93
CA GLN A 4 8.29 6.56 -20.71
C GLN A 4 8.89 6.44 -19.33
N ASP A 5 9.55 7.49 -18.83
CA ASP A 5 10.12 7.50 -17.48
C ASP A 5 9.02 7.37 -16.44
N ARG A 6 7.91 8.08 -16.64
CA ARG A 6 6.78 8.01 -15.73
C ARG A 6 6.17 6.61 -15.70
N GLN A 7 6.01 5.98 -16.86
CA GLN A 7 5.47 4.63 -16.94
C GLN A 7 6.40 3.63 -16.26
N ALA A 8 7.72 3.79 -16.40
CA ALA A 8 8.68 2.92 -15.73
C ALA A 8 8.57 3.05 -14.21
N ILE A 9 8.42 4.27 -13.71
CA ILE A 9 8.24 4.52 -12.28
C ILE A 9 6.94 3.87 -11.79
N LEU A 10 5.84 4.08 -12.50
CA LEU A 10 4.56 3.49 -12.12
C LEU A 10 4.64 1.97 -12.08
N GLN A 11 5.34 1.36 -13.03
CA GLN A 11 5.48 -0.09 -13.08
C GLN A 11 6.30 -0.61 -11.90
N ARG A 12 7.35 0.10 -11.50
CA ARG A 12 8.12 -0.26 -10.31
C ARG A 12 7.31 -0.16 -9.05
N LEU A 13 6.47 0.86 -8.95
CA LEU A 13 5.59 1.03 -7.79
C LEU A 13 4.56 -0.09 -7.72
N LEU A 14 4.01 -0.51 -8.85
CA LEU A 14 3.10 -1.65 -8.89
C LEU A 14 3.77 -2.93 -8.44
N LEU A 15 5.01 -3.17 -8.88
CA LEU A 15 5.76 -4.36 -8.46
C LEU A 15 6.01 -4.33 -6.96
N LEU A 16 6.35 -3.17 -6.41
CA LEU A 16 6.57 -3.04 -4.96
C LEU A 16 5.29 -3.36 -4.19
N VAL A 17 4.14 -2.87 -4.66
CA VAL A 17 2.86 -3.19 -4.02
C VAL A 17 2.62 -4.70 -4.04
N GLN A 18 2.87 -5.36 -5.17
CA GLN A 18 2.71 -6.81 -5.27
C GLN A 18 3.62 -7.55 -4.31
N GLU A 19 4.87 -7.11 -4.19
CA GLU A 19 5.83 -7.71 -3.26
C GLU A 19 5.39 -7.54 -1.82
N LEU A 20 4.91 -6.35 -1.46
CA LEU A 20 4.42 -6.08 -0.11
C LEU A 20 3.20 -6.93 0.22
N TYR A 21 2.29 -7.12 -0.73
CA TYR A 21 1.14 -7.99 -0.51
C TYR A 21 1.57 -9.44 -0.33
N ALA A 22 2.53 -9.91 -1.12
CA ALA A 22 3.05 -11.27 -0.99
C ALA A 22 3.73 -11.47 0.37
N GLU A 23 4.53 -10.51 0.80
CA GLU A 23 5.24 -10.57 2.08
C GLU A 23 4.30 -10.52 3.27
N THR A 24 3.14 -9.90 3.11
CA THR A 24 2.17 -9.75 4.19
C THR A 24 1.01 -10.74 4.11
N GLU A 25 1.17 -11.79 3.31
CA GLU A 25 0.21 -12.87 3.26
C GLU A 25 0.11 -13.52 4.65
N GLY A 26 -1.09 -13.84 5.08
CA GLY A 26 -1.30 -14.37 6.43
C GLY A 26 -1.34 -13.30 7.52
N LEU A 27 -1.47 -12.04 7.14
CA LEU A 27 -1.49 -10.91 8.06
C LEU A 27 -2.49 -11.05 9.20
N MET A 28 -3.68 -11.55 8.92
CA MET A 28 -4.74 -11.67 9.93
C MET A 28 -4.37 -12.62 11.06
N GLU A 29 -3.43 -13.52 10.82
CA GLU A 29 -2.97 -14.49 11.80
C GLU A 29 -1.72 -14.05 12.53
N SER A 30 -1.24 -12.83 12.24
CA SER A 30 0.05 -12.32 12.71
C SER A 30 -0.10 -10.98 13.43
N GLU A 31 -1.07 -10.87 14.34
CA GLU A 31 -1.34 -9.62 15.04
C GLU A 31 -0.14 -9.07 15.81
N GLY A 32 0.75 -9.96 16.27
CA GLY A 32 1.94 -9.55 16.99
C GLY A 32 3.07 -9.04 16.12
N ASP A 33 2.99 -9.22 14.81
CA ASP A 33 4.04 -8.79 13.91
C ASP A 33 3.74 -7.40 13.36
N LEU A 34 4.19 -6.38 14.07
CA LEU A 34 3.91 -5.00 13.73
C LEU A 34 4.51 -4.60 12.38
N GLN A 35 5.62 -5.22 11.98
CA GLN A 35 6.25 -4.92 10.70
C GLN A 35 5.37 -5.36 9.53
N LEU A 36 4.71 -6.51 9.65
CA LEU A 36 3.78 -6.97 8.62
C LEU A 36 2.62 -6.00 8.46
N TRP A 37 2.06 -5.55 9.58
CA TRP A 37 0.95 -4.60 9.56
C TRP A 37 1.38 -3.26 8.94
N TYR A 38 2.56 -2.79 9.30
CA TYR A 38 3.12 -1.57 8.71
C TYR A 38 3.26 -1.74 7.20
N ASN A 39 3.84 -2.85 6.76
CA ASN A 39 4.07 -3.11 5.34
C ASN A 39 2.76 -3.18 4.54
N ARG A 40 1.73 -3.81 5.10
CA ARG A 40 0.43 -3.87 4.44
C ARG A 40 -0.20 -2.48 4.37
N GLY A 41 -0.10 -1.70 5.43
CA GLY A 41 -0.57 -0.32 5.42
C GLY A 41 0.15 0.49 4.37
N TYR A 42 1.47 0.36 4.30
CA TYR A 42 2.29 1.06 3.32
C TYR A 42 1.83 0.74 1.89
N ALA A 43 1.61 -0.54 1.60
CA ALA A 43 1.12 -0.96 0.28
C ALA A 43 -0.23 -0.32 -0.05
N ASN A 44 -1.14 -0.27 0.94
CA ASN A 44 -2.46 0.30 0.72
C ASN A 44 -2.42 1.82 0.56
N GLY A 45 -1.49 2.48 1.24
CA GLY A 45 -1.26 3.91 1.04
C GLY A 45 -0.78 4.20 -0.39
N MET A 46 0.14 3.37 -0.89
CA MET A 46 0.58 3.44 -2.28
C MET A 46 -0.58 3.23 -3.25
N LEU A 47 -1.41 2.21 -2.98
CA LEU A 47 -2.57 1.92 -3.83
C LEU A 47 -3.51 3.10 -3.95
N LYS A 48 -3.75 3.79 -2.84
CA LYS A 48 -4.60 4.98 -2.86
C LYS A 48 -4.09 6.02 -3.86
N VAL A 49 -2.79 6.27 -3.84
CA VAL A 49 -2.16 7.24 -4.75
C VAL A 49 -2.18 6.71 -6.19
N LEU A 50 -1.84 5.45 -6.40
CA LEU A 50 -1.77 4.86 -7.73
C LEU A 50 -3.13 4.86 -8.42
N ARG A 51 -4.22 4.69 -7.67
CA ARG A 51 -5.57 4.77 -8.22
C ARG A 51 -5.86 6.15 -8.82
N THR A 52 -5.30 7.21 -8.24
CA THR A 52 -5.47 8.55 -8.77
C THR A 52 -4.73 8.76 -10.08
N GLN A 53 -3.83 7.84 -10.43
CA GLN A 53 -3.06 7.89 -11.67
C GLN A 53 -3.71 7.09 -12.81
N GLY A 54 -4.94 6.64 -12.63
CA GLY A 54 -5.64 5.90 -13.66
C GLY A 54 -5.26 4.44 -13.77
N LEU A 55 -4.69 3.86 -12.73
CA LEU A 55 -4.23 2.48 -12.72
C LEU A 55 -5.20 1.50 -12.07
N GLY A 56 -6.43 1.95 -11.81
CA GLY A 56 -7.41 1.13 -11.11
C GLY A 56 -7.65 -0.24 -11.74
N ASP A 57 -7.74 -0.30 -13.08
CA ASP A 57 -7.98 -1.56 -13.79
C ASP A 57 -6.81 -2.54 -13.63
N ARG A 58 -5.59 -2.02 -13.64
CA ARG A 58 -4.40 -2.86 -13.45
C ARG A 58 -4.32 -3.39 -12.03
N LEU A 59 -4.70 -2.56 -11.06
CA LEU A 59 -4.63 -2.93 -9.66
C LEU A 59 -5.68 -3.98 -9.28
N SER A 60 -6.87 -3.92 -9.89
CA SER A 60 -7.95 -4.82 -9.53
C SER A 60 -7.64 -6.28 -9.82
N GLY A 61 -6.75 -6.57 -10.76
CA GLY A 61 -6.33 -7.93 -11.08
C GLY A 61 -5.12 -8.40 -10.29
N LEU A 62 -4.43 -7.50 -9.59
CA LEU A 62 -3.16 -7.80 -8.93
C LEU A 62 -3.28 -7.93 -7.42
N VAL A 63 -4.18 -7.15 -6.83
CA VAL A 63 -4.33 -7.12 -5.38
C VAL A 63 -5.81 -7.11 -5.02
N THR A 64 -6.12 -7.76 -3.93
CA THR A 64 -7.47 -7.72 -3.35
C THR A 64 -7.50 -6.58 -2.36
N ALA A 65 -8.51 -5.72 -2.45
CA ALA A 65 -8.64 -4.65 -1.49
C ALA A 65 -8.79 -5.23 -0.08
N ASP A 66 -8.08 -4.65 0.86
CA ASP A 66 -8.20 -5.08 2.25
C ASP A 66 -9.57 -4.71 2.77
N PRO A 67 -10.12 -5.52 3.68
CA PRO A 67 -11.40 -5.22 4.28
C PRO A 67 -11.39 -3.88 4.98
N GLU A 68 -12.47 -3.14 4.81
CA GLU A 68 -12.61 -1.82 5.44
C GLU A 68 -12.61 -1.90 6.97
N HIS A 69 -12.91 -3.06 7.52
CA HIS A 69 -12.95 -3.20 8.96
C HIS A 69 -11.60 -2.96 9.63
N TYR A 70 -10.50 -2.99 8.88
CA TYR A 70 -9.21 -2.59 9.43
C TYR A 70 -9.21 -1.13 9.88
N GLN A 71 -10.16 -0.35 9.39
CA GLN A 71 -10.21 1.09 9.62
C GLN A 71 -11.08 1.47 10.81
N VAL A 72 -11.94 0.57 11.27
CA VAL A 72 -12.94 0.91 12.26
C VAL A 72 -12.57 0.34 13.63
N GLY A 73 -12.28 1.22 14.58
CA GLY A 73 -12.02 0.83 15.96
C GLY A 73 -10.71 0.10 16.19
N GLN A 74 -9.85 0.02 15.18
CA GLN A 74 -8.60 -0.74 15.27
C GLN A 74 -7.38 0.15 15.45
N ASP A 75 -7.54 1.45 15.28
CA ASP A 75 -6.44 2.41 15.28
C ASP A 75 -5.79 2.61 16.65
N PHE A 76 -6.41 2.16 17.74
CA PHE A 76 -5.82 2.22 19.07
C PHE A 76 -5.03 0.96 19.44
N LEU A 77 -5.13 -0.11 18.66
CA LEU A 77 -4.35 -1.33 18.88
C LEU A 77 -2.96 -1.18 18.26
N PRO A 78 -1.93 -1.84 18.84
CA PRO A 78 -0.57 -1.72 18.29
C PRO A 78 -0.48 -2.03 16.81
N TRP A 79 -1.12 -3.12 16.34
CA TRP A 79 -1.09 -3.47 14.94
C TRP A 79 -1.88 -2.46 14.08
N GLY A 80 -2.96 -1.90 14.62
CA GLY A 80 -3.73 -0.87 13.93
C GLY A 80 -2.92 0.41 13.76
N LYS A 81 -2.19 0.81 14.80
CA LYS A 81 -1.31 1.97 14.73
C LYS A 81 -0.20 1.75 13.71
N ALA A 82 0.40 0.56 13.70
CA ALA A 82 1.44 0.23 12.74
C ALA A 82 0.90 0.27 11.31
N TYR A 83 -0.30 -0.28 11.09
CA TYR A 83 -0.95 -0.25 9.78
C TYR A 83 -1.16 1.19 9.31
N TRP A 84 -1.75 2.03 10.15
CA TRP A 84 -2.03 3.41 9.76
C TRP A 84 -0.78 4.24 9.55
N HIS A 85 0.25 4.02 10.36
CA HIS A 85 1.52 4.68 10.15
C HIS A 85 2.11 4.28 8.80
N GLY A 86 2.08 2.99 8.48
CA GLY A 86 2.52 2.51 7.18
C GLY A 86 1.70 3.14 6.05
N PHE A 87 0.38 3.19 6.21
CA PHE A 87 -0.50 3.78 5.22
C PHE A 87 -0.13 5.24 4.93
N GLU A 88 0.04 6.04 5.98
CA GLU A 88 0.44 7.44 5.81
C GLU A 88 1.77 7.58 5.10
N MET A 89 2.74 6.75 5.47
CA MET A 89 4.07 6.79 4.85
C MET A 89 4.04 6.32 3.40
N GLY A 90 3.28 5.28 3.09
CA GLY A 90 3.14 4.80 1.72
C GLY A 90 2.50 5.84 0.83
N GLU A 91 1.44 6.47 1.31
CA GLU A 91 0.79 7.54 0.58
C GLU A 91 1.74 8.71 0.33
N LYS A 92 2.42 9.17 1.38
CA LYS A 92 3.33 10.31 1.30
C LYS A 92 4.48 10.04 0.34
N GLU A 93 5.17 8.92 0.51
CA GLU A 93 6.35 8.62 -0.29
C GLU A 93 6.00 8.35 -1.75
N CYS A 94 4.87 7.69 -2.00
CA CYS A 94 4.41 7.43 -3.35
C CYS A 94 4.11 8.75 -4.07
N ARG A 95 3.46 9.69 -3.39
CA ARG A 95 3.20 11.02 -3.95
C ARG A 95 4.48 11.77 -4.26
N GLN A 96 5.46 11.69 -3.37
CA GLN A 96 6.74 12.34 -3.56
C GLN A 96 7.45 11.81 -4.81
N VAL A 97 7.44 10.50 -5.00
CA VAL A 97 8.06 9.89 -6.18
C VAL A 97 7.36 10.35 -7.46
N LEU A 98 6.04 10.39 -7.45
CA LEU A 98 5.26 10.75 -8.64
C LEU A 98 5.28 12.24 -8.95
N SER A 99 5.62 13.07 -7.98
CA SER A 99 5.64 14.52 -8.17
C SER A 99 7.01 15.06 -8.59
N ARG A 100 8.01 14.21 -8.74
CA ARG A 100 9.34 14.60 -9.18
C ARG A 100 9.40 15.02 -10.63
#